data_e00287cf24c3afd7f35577f3a614267b
#
_entry.id   e00287cf24c3afd7f35577f3a614267b
#
_cell.length_a   1.000
_cell.length_b   1.000
_cell.length_c   1.000
_cell.angle_alpha   90.00
_cell.angle_beta   90.00
_cell.angle_gamma   90.00
#
_symmetry.space_group_name_H-M   'P 1'
#
loop_
_entity.id
_entity.type
_entity.pdbx_description
1 polymer ?
#
loop_
_entity_poly.entity_id
_entity_poly.type
_entity_poly.pdbx_seq_one_letter_code
_entity_poly.pdbx_strand_id
1 'polypeptide(L)'
;MRNWIRRLTVSVTVVLGFLFLAGVAKRVWAQQAVEKKFDQLDQNKDGKITPDELPAAELFKRLDLDGNGEITRSEAARALARGKLNGLMKSSGDSASDNPMVKAPSVTADDIKKVTSGPEVLNPGEAGIGRMIADVKFNDIEGKNHQLSDLASGHGAILIMTSSSCPVSKRYLPEIAKLQQEFAKAQLPVVLINPFPSEKESAIRSQLAAQPLSAIYVHDQTKSFATTLAAKTTTEVFLIDRKRTLVYRGALDDQYGINYNLDAPRHRYLLEAIDALGRNESPAISATAAPGCELELDSATRDSKTDVTYYSDVARILQQNCVSCHRDNGIAPFSLADLDSVQDHASVIKRVVTEGTMPPWFAANQQDSKSNPWANDCSLSSRDKSDLLAWIESKDRPLGEQKDAPEPKQYPSEWSIGKPDMVLTLSKPFDIKATGYMPYQFDVVETELTEDKWVTAYEILPSERDVVHHVIVKVHEKGSAARDAGEGAGGYWAVYVPGNGSQKYNQGFARLLPAGSKVSFQIHYTPSGTEKKERMRMGL
;
A
#
# COMPACT_ATOMS: atom_id res chain seq x y z
N MET A 1 41.50 -8.11 32.41
CA MET A 1 41.29 -8.93 31.20
C MET A 1 40.61 -10.30 31.46
N ARG A 2 40.91 -11.04 32.54
CA ARG A 2 40.31 -12.37 32.82
C ARG A 2 38.80 -12.38 33.11
N ASN A 3 38.20 -11.31 33.64
CA ASN A 3 36.77 -11.27 33.99
C ASN A 3 35.86 -10.86 32.82
N TRP A 4 36.38 -10.31 31.74
CA TRP A 4 35.61 -9.91 30.60
C TRP A 4 35.36 -11.09 29.65
N ILE A 5 36.34 -11.98 29.52
CA ILE A 5 36.24 -13.20 28.68
C ILE A 5 35.22 -14.20 29.25
N ARG A 6 35.11 -14.29 30.61
CA ARG A 6 34.09 -15.16 31.26
C ARG A 6 32.65 -14.68 31.04
N ARG A 7 32.40 -13.37 30.93
CA ARG A 7 31.04 -12.84 30.66
C ARG A 7 30.60 -13.02 29.21
N LEU A 8 31.51 -12.95 28.23
CA LEU A 8 31.19 -13.20 26.83
C LEU A 8 30.89 -14.70 26.56
N THR A 9 31.64 -15.62 27.15
CA THR A 9 31.42 -17.06 26.96
C THR A 9 30.08 -17.53 27.52
N VAL A 10 29.65 -17.01 28.68
CA VAL A 10 28.35 -17.37 29.27
C VAL A 10 27.18 -16.82 28.40
N SER A 11 27.28 -15.61 27.88
CA SER A 11 26.21 -15.04 27.05
C SER A 11 26.03 -15.76 25.69
N VAL A 12 27.15 -16.16 25.07
CA VAL A 12 27.08 -16.90 23.77
C VAL A 12 26.53 -18.31 23.98
N THR A 13 26.88 -18.97 25.09
CA THR A 13 26.38 -20.34 25.39
C THR A 13 24.87 -20.33 25.69
N VAL A 14 24.35 -19.29 26.36
CA VAL A 14 22.92 -19.15 26.65
C VAL A 14 22.13 -18.87 25.39
N VAL A 15 22.59 -18.00 24.48
CA VAL A 15 21.93 -17.70 23.22
C VAL A 15 21.94 -18.91 22.27
N LEU A 16 23.05 -19.63 22.18
CA LEU A 16 23.13 -20.89 21.41
C LEU A 16 22.24 -21.99 22.00
N GLY A 17 22.10 -22.06 23.33
CA GLY A 17 21.19 -22.97 24.02
C GLY A 17 19.71 -22.67 23.72
N PHE A 18 19.30 -21.40 23.70
CA PHE A 18 17.93 -21.02 23.34
C PHE A 18 17.60 -21.27 21.86
N LEU A 19 18.54 -21.03 20.94
CA LEU A 19 18.36 -21.35 19.52
C LEU A 19 18.30 -22.86 19.28
N PHE A 20 19.05 -23.64 20.04
CA PHE A 20 19.03 -25.11 19.96
C PHE A 20 17.72 -25.67 20.52
N LEU A 21 17.23 -25.16 21.65
CA LEU A 21 15.96 -25.57 22.24
C LEU A 21 14.76 -25.18 21.38
N ALA A 22 14.75 -24.01 20.73
CA ALA A 22 13.71 -23.61 19.80
C ALA A 22 13.70 -24.48 18.51
N GLY A 23 14.88 -24.89 18.05
CA GLY A 23 15.01 -25.82 16.92
C GLY A 23 14.55 -27.23 17.25
N VAL A 24 14.85 -27.70 18.46
CA VAL A 24 14.39 -29.02 18.96
C VAL A 24 12.88 -29.02 19.19
N ALA A 25 12.32 -27.99 19.80
CA ALA A 25 10.87 -27.88 20.02
C ALA A 25 10.09 -27.89 18.69
N LYS A 26 10.54 -27.15 17.67
CA LYS A 26 9.93 -27.21 16.33
C LYS A 26 10.01 -28.58 15.67
N ARG A 27 11.14 -29.30 15.84
CA ARG A 27 11.29 -30.65 15.30
C ARG A 27 10.39 -31.67 16.03
N VAL A 28 10.29 -31.59 17.34
CA VAL A 28 9.41 -32.46 18.15
C VAL A 28 7.96 -32.23 17.80
N TRP A 29 7.53 -30.98 17.62
CA TRP A 29 6.16 -30.65 17.23
C TRP A 29 5.81 -31.12 15.82
N ALA A 30 6.72 -30.95 14.86
CA ALA A 30 6.55 -31.43 13.51
C ALA A 30 6.49 -32.97 13.44
N GLN A 31 7.27 -33.65 14.27
CA GLN A 31 7.28 -35.12 14.35
C GLN A 31 5.96 -35.66 14.94
N GLN A 32 5.45 -35.04 16.00
CA GLN A 32 4.15 -35.42 16.56
C GLN A 32 2.98 -35.19 15.60
N ALA A 33 3.03 -34.12 14.78
CA ALA A 33 2.03 -33.87 13.76
C ALA A 33 2.03 -34.94 12.64
N VAL A 34 3.21 -35.44 12.26
CA VAL A 34 3.34 -36.51 11.26
C VAL A 34 2.83 -37.84 11.84
N GLU A 35 3.20 -38.16 13.06
CA GLU A 35 2.70 -39.39 13.70
C GLU A 35 1.17 -39.41 13.81
N LYS A 36 0.58 -38.30 14.26
CA LYS A 36 -0.88 -38.17 14.32
C LYS A 36 -1.56 -38.32 12.95
N LYS A 37 -0.94 -37.79 11.89
CA LYS A 37 -1.48 -37.89 10.54
C LYS A 37 -1.29 -39.26 9.96
N PHE A 38 -0.17 -39.92 10.27
CA PHE A 38 0.08 -41.32 9.91
C PHE A 38 -1.00 -42.23 10.51
N ASP A 39 -1.27 -42.09 11.83
CA ASP A 39 -2.32 -42.88 12.51
C ASP A 39 -3.74 -42.64 11.98
N GLN A 40 -3.99 -41.50 11.36
CA GLN A 40 -5.27 -41.21 10.70
C GLN A 40 -5.39 -41.88 9.33
N LEU A 41 -4.29 -42.10 8.64
CA LEU A 41 -4.26 -42.71 7.32
C LEU A 41 -4.14 -44.23 7.38
N ASP A 42 -3.42 -44.76 8.34
CA ASP A 42 -3.29 -46.20 8.65
C ASP A 42 -4.62 -46.70 9.27
N GLN A 43 -5.59 -47.00 8.41
CA GLN A 43 -6.96 -47.34 8.83
C GLN A 43 -7.04 -48.77 9.41
N ASN A 44 -6.22 -49.68 8.89
CA ASN A 44 -6.17 -51.06 9.34
C ASN A 44 -5.25 -51.28 10.55
N LYS A 45 -4.47 -50.25 10.93
CA LYS A 45 -3.52 -50.19 12.06
C LYS A 45 -2.42 -51.27 12.00
N ASP A 46 -1.96 -51.58 10.80
CA ASP A 46 -0.85 -52.52 10.58
C ASP A 46 0.55 -51.83 10.64
N GLY A 47 0.58 -50.50 10.85
CA GLY A 47 1.81 -49.71 10.94
C GLY A 47 2.40 -49.27 9.61
N LYS A 48 1.64 -49.40 8.53
CA LYS A 48 2.01 -49.03 7.17
C LYS A 48 0.82 -48.29 6.52
N ILE A 49 1.08 -47.52 5.47
CA ILE A 49 0.05 -46.91 4.63
C ILE A 49 0.20 -47.50 3.23
N THR A 50 -0.88 -48.06 2.71
CA THR A 50 -0.96 -48.66 1.36
C THR A 50 -1.63 -47.68 0.37
N PRO A 51 -1.56 -47.93 -0.96
CA PRO A 51 -2.27 -47.11 -1.95
C PRO A 51 -3.79 -47.05 -1.73
N ASP A 52 -4.38 -48.05 -1.12
CA ASP A 52 -5.81 -48.06 -0.80
C ASP A 52 -6.17 -47.12 0.34
N GLU A 53 -5.25 -46.92 1.27
CA GLU A 53 -5.39 -45.99 2.42
C GLU A 53 -4.97 -44.56 2.07
N LEU A 54 -4.14 -44.35 1.03
CA LEU A 54 -3.75 -43.07 0.48
C LEU A 54 -3.90 -43.10 -1.05
N PRO A 55 -5.11 -42.90 -1.59
CA PRO A 55 -5.39 -43.01 -3.03
C PRO A 55 -4.78 -41.91 -3.90
N ALA A 56 -4.09 -40.92 -3.30
CA ALA A 56 -3.40 -39.86 -4.03
C ALA A 56 -2.06 -40.37 -4.59
N ALA A 57 -2.08 -41.00 -5.78
CA ALA A 57 -0.94 -41.70 -6.38
C ALA A 57 0.37 -40.91 -6.44
N GLU A 58 0.33 -39.63 -6.82
CA GLU A 58 1.50 -38.75 -6.86
C GLU A 58 2.08 -38.45 -5.46
N LEU A 59 1.22 -38.38 -4.48
CA LEU A 59 1.58 -38.21 -3.10
C LEU A 59 2.18 -39.48 -2.51
N PHE A 60 1.54 -40.59 -2.73
CA PHE A 60 2.01 -41.91 -2.32
C PHE A 60 3.44 -42.16 -2.83
N LYS A 61 3.68 -41.97 -4.13
CA LYS A 61 4.99 -42.09 -4.78
C LYS A 61 6.08 -41.16 -4.20
N ARG A 62 5.69 -40.02 -3.65
CA ARG A 62 6.63 -39.08 -3.01
C ARG A 62 7.00 -39.47 -1.59
N LEU A 63 6.13 -40.22 -0.93
CA LEU A 63 6.29 -40.68 0.46
C LEU A 63 6.90 -42.06 0.54
N ASP A 64 6.58 -42.95 -0.38
CA ASP A 64 7.22 -44.27 -0.59
C ASP A 64 8.63 -44.01 -1.13
N LEU A 65 9.61 -43.99 -0.25
CA LEU A 65 10.97 -43.54 -0.56
C LEU A 65 11.83 -44.67 -1.14
N ASP A 66 11.48 -45.92 -0.89
CA ASP A 66 12.16 -47.11 -1.39
C ASP A 66 11.41 -47.82 -2.54
N GLY A 67 10.19 -47.36 -2.86
CA GLY A 67 9.39 -47.84 -3.98
C GLY A 67 8.80 -49.23 -3.76
N ASN A 68 8.63 -49.64 -2.50
CA ASN A 68 8.16 -50.97 -2.17
C ASN A 68 6.62 -51.11 -2.16
N GLY A 69 5.88 -50.00 -2.38
CA GLY A 69 4.43 -49.96 -2.42
C GLY A 69 3.77 -49.81 -1.05
N GLU A 70 4.53 -49.54 -0.01
CA GLU A 70 4.06 -49.31 1.36
C GLU A 70 4.80 -48.10 1.94
N ILE A 71 4.13 -47.23 2.68
CA ILE A 71 4.76 -46.09 3.39
C ILE A 71 4.87 -46.44 4.86
N THR A 72 6.10 -46.52 5.36
CA THR A 72 6.36 -46.74 6.79
C THR A 72 6.42 -45.41 7.56
N ARG A 73 6.27 -45.43 8.90
CA ARG A 73 6.47 -44.26 9.78
C ARG A 73 7.84 -43.59 9.58
N SER A 74 8.87 -44.39 9.32
CA SER A 74 10.22 -43.91 9.10
C SER A 74 10.37 -43.19 7.78
N GLU A 75 9.65 -43.56 6.75
CA GLU A 75 9.60 -42.90 5.46
C GLU A 75 8.83 -41.58 5.53
N ALA A 76 7.66 -41.58 6.17
CA ALA A 76 6.89 -40.38 6.44
C ALA A 76 7.72 -39.32 7.21
N ALA A 77 8.45 -39.75 8.24
CA ALA A 77 9.34 -38.88 9.01
C ALA A 77 10.52 -38.35 8.18
N ARG A 78 11.14 -39.20 7.33
CA ARG A 78 12.23 -38.82 6.41
C ARG A 78 11.77 -37.89 5.31
N ALA A 79 10.58 -38.06 4.78
CA ALA A 79 9.97 -37.18 3.78
C ALA A 79 9.71 -35.78 4.34
N LEU A 80 9.28 -35.68 5.61
CA LEU A 80 9.17 -34.40 6.32
C LEU A 80 10.55 -33.71 6.48
N ALA A 81 11.56 -34.46 6.92
CA ALA A 81 12.91 -33.92 7.13
C ALA A 81 13.56 -33.40 5.83
N ARG A 82 13.17 -33.93 4.67
CA ARG A 82 13.62 -33.49 3.34
C ARG A 82 12.79 -32.37 2.73
N GLY A 83 11.87 -31.76 3.49
CA GLY A 83 11.03 -30.64 3.01
C GLY A 83 10.00 -31.03 1.94
N LYS A 84 9.82 -32.32 1.64
CA LYS A 84 8.89 -32.81 0.60
C LYS A 84 7.42 -32.73 0.99
N LEU A 85 7.11 -32.37 2.24
CA LEU A 85 5.77 -32.31 2.83
C LEU A 85 5.19 -30.88 2.98
N ASN A 86 5.93 -29.82 2.67
CA ASN A 86 5.46 -28.45 2.83
C ASN A 86 4.24 -28.07 1.97
N GLY A 87 3.86 -28.91 1.01
CA GLY A 87 2.63 -28.75 0.22
C GLY A 87 1.42 -29.55 0.72
N LEU A 88 1.60 -30.40 1.71
CA LEU A 88 0.63 -31.43 2.11
C LEU A 88 -0.26 -31.06 3.29
N MET A 89 0.10 -30.07 4.08
CA MET A 89 -0.76 -29.61 5.17
C MET A 89 -1.93 -28.72 4.69
N LYS A 90 -2.04 -28.48 3.38
CA LYS A 90 -3.08 -27.62 2.79
C LYS A 90 -4.28 -28.36 2.18
N SER A 91 -4.33 -29.68 2.18
CA SER A 91 -5.43 -30.39 1.54
C SER A 91 -5.88 -31.63 2.33
N SER A 92 -6.59 -31.43 3.41
CA SER A 92 -7.49 -32.49 3.93
C SER A 92 -8.50 -31.89 4.91
N GLY A 93 -9.55 -31.38 4.35
CA GLY A 93 -10.73 -30.94 5.09
C GLY A 93 -11.70 -30.29 4.13
N ASP A 94 -12.24 -31.05 3.19
CA ASP A 94 -13.52 -30.68 2.57
C ASP A 94 -14.14 -31.97 1.99
N SER A 95 -15.13 -32.47 2.69
CA SER A 95 -16.17 -33.28 2.08
C SER A 95 -16.99 -32.35 1.19
N ALA A 96 -16.96 -32.59 -0.10
CA ALA A 96 -17.74 -31.87 -1.09
C ALA A 96 -19.24 -31.93 -0.73
N SER A 97 -19.82 -30.81 -0.39
CA SER A 97 -21.24 -30.57 -0.58
C SER A 97 -21.43 -30.07 -2.00
N ASP A 98 -22.21 -30.81 -2.80
CA ASP A 98 -22.67 -30.39 -4.11
C ASP A 98 -23.52 -29.11 -3.99
N ASN A 99 -22.87 -27.99 -4.06
CA ASN A 99 -23.52 -26.70 -4.34
C ASN A 99 -23.04 -26.28 -5.74
N PRO A 100 -23.92 -25.93 -6.69
CA PRO A 100 -23.49 -25.48 -8.00
C PRO A 100 -22.83 -24.10 -7.87
N MET A 101 -21.54 -24.11 -7.52
CA MET A 101 -20.70 -22.93 -7.68
C MET A 101 -20.79 -22.51 -9.14
N VAL A 102 -21.24 -21.28 -9.37
CA VAL A 102 -20.98 -20.59 -10.61
C VAL A 102 -19.48 -20.75 -10.85
N LYS A 103 -19.12 -21.55 -11.84
CA LYS A 103 -17.72 -21.71 -12.25
C LYS A 103 -17.17 -20.32 -12.49
N ALA A 104 -16.31 -19.86 -11.60
CA ALA A 104 -15.51 -18.68 -11.90
C ALA A 104 -14.83 -18.93 -13.25
N PRO A 105 -14.83 -17.96 -14.17
CA PRO A 105 -14.17 -18.13 -15.45
C PRO A 105 -12.74 -18.59 -15.19
N SER A 106 -12.30 -19.64 -15.87
CA SER A 106 -10.95 -20.16 -15.72
C SER A 106 -9.95 -19.09 -16.16
N VAL A 107 -9.26 -18.50 -15.20
CA VAL A 107 -8.20 -17.51 -15.46
C VAL A 107 -7.02 -18.26 -16.07
N THR A 108 -6.68 -17.94 -17.31
CA THR A 108 -5.55 -18.56 -18.02
C THR A 108 -4.21 -17.92 -17.57
N ALA A 109 -3.10 -18.59 -17.84
CA ALA A 109 -1.77 -18.04 -17.59
C ALA A 109 -1.53 -16.71 -18.36
N ASP A 110 -2.16 -16.57 -19.54
CA ASP A 110 -2.13 -15.34 -20.32
C ASP A 110 -2.98 -14.23 -19.69
N ASP A 111 -4.10 -14.57 -19.05
CA ASP A 111 -4.90 -13.60 -18.31
C ASP A 111 -4.15 -13.10 -17.07
N ILE A 112 -3.44 -14.00 -16.37
CA ILE A 112 -2.57 -13.62 -15.24
C ILE A 112 -1.44 -12.70 -15.74
N LYS A 113 -0.80 -13.04 -16.86
CA LYS A 113 0.26 -12.22 -17.45
C LYS A 113 -0.26 -10.84 -17.89
N LYS A 114 -1.46 -10.75 -18.45
CA LYS A 114 -2.13 -9.48 -18.77
C LYS A 114 -2.46 -8.66 -17.52
N VAL A 115 -2.85 -9.31 -16.43
CA VAL A 115 -3.13 -8.64 -15.14
C VAL A 115 -1.85 -8.08 -14.50
N THR A 116 -0.70 -8.73 -14.71
CA THR A 116 0.59 -8.31 -14.13
C THR A 116 1.39 -7.36 -15.01
N SER A 117 0.94 -7.05 -16.24
CA SER A 117 1.70 -6.26 -17.23
C SER A 117 1.39 -4.76 -17.23
N GLY A 118 0.81 -4.22 -16.16
CA GLY A 118 0.63 -2.77 -15.98
C GLY A 118 1.93 -2.03 -15.66
N PRO A 119 1.90 -0.68 -15.63
CA PRO A 119 3.01 0.12 -15.15
C PRO A 119 3.42 -0.26 -13.73
N GLU A 120 4.72 -0.26 -13.46
CA GLU A 120 5.26 -0.44 -12.12
C GLU A 120 4.77 0.67 -11.19
N VAL A 121 4.25 0.30 -10.02
CA VAL A 121 3.89 1.26 -8.97
C VAL A 121 5.16 1.65 -8.22
N LEU A 122 5.40 2.96 -8.12
CA LEU A 122 6.59 3.53 -7.48
C LEU A 122 6.30 3.94 -6.04
N ASN A 123 7.35 4.01 -5.22
CA ASN A 123 7.25 4.62 -3.89
C ASN A 123 6.91 6.11 -4.03
N PRO A 124 5.79 6.59 -3.47
CA PRO A 124 5.34 7.97 -3.63
C PRO A 124 6.37 9.00 -3.15
N GLY A 125 6.98 8.79 -2.00
CA GLY A 125 7.97 9.71 -1.43
C GLY A 125 9.23 9.82 -2.31
N GLU A 126 9.76 8.69 -2.79
CA GLU A 126 10.92 8.67 -3.70
C GLU A 126 10.57 9.25 -5.08
N ALA A 127 9.31 9.13 -5.50
CA ALA A 127 8.79 9.77 -6.71
C ALA A 127 8.53 11.28 -6.55
N GLY A 128 8.65 11.82 -5.33
CA GLY A 128 8.46 13.25 -5.05
C GLY A 128 7.00 13.67 -4.84
N ILE A 129 6.09 12.72 -4.63
CA ILE A 129 4.69 13.02 -4.31
C ILE A 129 4.62 13.82 -3.00
N GLY A 130 3.72 14.82 -2.99
CA GLY A 130 3.57 15.75 -1.87
C GLY A 130 4.53 16.95 -1.91
N ARG A 131 5.50 17.00 -2.81
CA ARG A 131 6.44 18.13 -2.94
C ARG A 131 5.86 19.26 -3.77
N MET A 132 6.29 20.48 -3.49
CA MET A 132 5.96 21.64 -4.30
C MET A 132 6.82 21.67 -5.57
N ILE A 133 6.19 21.80 -6.72
CA ILE A 133 6.88 22.06 -7.98
C ILE A 133 7.25 23.53 -8.04
N ALA A 134 8.50 23.82 -8.41
CA ALA A 134 8.98 25.19 -8.55
C ALA A 134 8.13 25.98 -9.56
N ASP A 135 8.01 27.27 -9.35
CA ASP A 135 7.20 28.14 -10.19
C ASP A 135 7.93 28.48 -11.49
N VAL A 136 7.62 27.75 -12.54
CA VAL A 136 8.26 27.89 -13.86
C VAL A 136 7.55 28.96 -14.69
N LYS A 137 8.33 29.87 -15.29
CA LYS A 137 7.88 30.77 -16.36
C LYS A 137 8.27 30.18 -17.70
N PHE A 138 7.34 30.16 -18.62
CA PHE A 138 7.56 29.58 -19.96
C PHE A 138 6.71 30.25 -21.03
N ASN A 139 7.13 30.08 -22.29
CA ASN A 139 6.35 30.49 -23.45
C ASN A 139 5.72 29.27 -24.09
N ASP A 140 4.48 29.41 -24.54
CA ASP A 140 3.88 28.40 -25.40
C ASP A 140 4.37 28.55 -26.87
N ILE A 141 3.96 27.60 -27.71
CA ILE A 141 4.34 27.57 -29.12
C ILE A 141 3.76 28.75 -29.91
N GLU A 142 2.79 29.46 -29.37
CA GLU A 142 2.20 30.68 -29.93
C GLU A 142 2.92 31.95 -29.43
N GLY A 143 3.94 31.80 -28.59
CA GLY A 143 4.73 32.90 -28.02
C GLY A 143 4.08 33.60 -26.81
N LYS A 144 2.99 33.08 -26.28
CA LYS A 144 2.35 33.63 -25.10
C LYS A 144 3.10 33.23 -23.83
N ASN A 145 3.33 34.21 -22.95
CA ASN A 145 3.98 33.99 -21.65
C ASN A 145 2.99 33.37 -20.65
N HIS A 146 3.45 32.38 -19.91
CA HIS A 146 2.73 31.71 -18.84
C HIS A 146 3.61 31.58 -17.59
N GLN A 147 2.96 31.49 -16.45
CA GLN A 147 3.57 31.12 -15.19
C GLN A 147 2.79 29.95 -14.57
N LEU A 148 3.50 28.95 -14.05
CA LEU A 148 2.86 27.73 -13.58
C LEU A 148 1.90 27.98 -12.42
N SER A 149 2.26 28.90 -11.50
CA SER A 149 1.40 29.29 -10.38
C SER A 149 0.08 29.90 -10.84
N ASP A 150 0.08 30.69 -11.91
CA ASP A 150 -1.14 31.31 -12.45
C ASP A 150 -2.07 30.25 -13.05
N LEU A 151 -1.50 29.32 -13.81
CA LEU A 151 -2.25 28.22 -14.43
C LEU A 151 -2.86 27.28 -13.36
N ALA A 152 -2.10 27.00 -12.31
CA ALA A 152 -2.57 26.10 -11.24
C ALA A 152 -3.54 26.75 -10.27
N SER A 153 -3.68 28.09 -10.26
CA SER A 153 -4.37 28.88 -9.23
C SER A 153 -5.85 28.50 -9.00
N GLY A 154 -6.51 27.89 -9.98
CA GLY A 154 -7.88 27.39 -9.88
C GLY A 154 -7.94 26.10 -9.03
N HIS A 155 -7.90 24.96 -9.69
CA HIS A 155 -7.96 23.62 -9.05
C HIS A 155 -6.64 22.85 -9.16
N GLY A 156 -5.65 23.39 -9.86
CA GLY A 156 -4.40 22.75 -10.18
C GLY A 156 -4.11 22.75 -11.68
N ALA A 157 -3.21 21.88 -12.14
CA ALA A 157 -2.88 21.73 -13.55
C ALA A 157 -2.41 20.30 -13.87
N ILE A 158 -2.60 19.90 -15.12
CA ILE A 158 -2.09 18.64 -15.67
C ILE A 158 -0.91 18.98 -16.58
N LEU A 159 0.26 18.40 -16.29
CA LEU A 159 1.48 18.59 -17.09
C LEU A 159 1.81 17.23 -17.73
N ILE A 160 1.99 17.19 -19.03
CA ILE A 160 2.20 15.95 -19.77
C ILE A 160 3.45 16.09 -20.65
N MET A 161 4.41 15.21 -20.41
CA MET A 161 5.55 15.10 -21.32
C MET A 161 5.10 14.54 -22.66
N THR A 162 5.59 15.11 -23.75
CA THR A 162 5.21 14.69 -25.10
C THR A 162 6.38 14.80 -26.07
N SER A 163 6.24 14.17 -27.25
CA SER A 163 7.21 14.25 -28.33
C SER A 163 6.51 13.98 -29.66
N SER A 164 6.86 14.72 -30.68
CA SER A 164 6.36 14.52 -32.05
C SER A 164 7.02 13.34 -32.76
N SER A 165 8.13 12.81 -32.22
CA SER A 165 8.86 11.67 -32.77
C SER A 165 8.58 10.35 -32.04
N CYS A 166 8.27 10.40 -30.74
CA CYS A 166 8.05 9.21 -29.91
C CYS A 166 6.78 8.43 -30.32
N PRO A 167 6.88 7.13 -30.67
CA PRO A 167 5.72 6.34 -31.07
C PRO A 167 4.66 6.21 -29.96
N VAL A 168 5.06 6.18 -28.70
CA VAL A 168 4.14 6.05 -27.56
C VAL A 168 3.40 7.37 -27.33
N SER A 169 4.09 8.52 -27.39
CA SER A 169 3.46 9.85 -27.35
C SER A 169 2.40 10.01 -28.44
N LYS A 170 2.74 9.57 -29.67
CA LYS A 170 1.79 9.63 -30.80
C LYS A 170 0.51 8.82 -30.55
N ARG A 171 0.61 7.68 -29.86
CA ARG A 171 -0.57 6.87 -29.51
C ARG A 171 -1.40 7.51 -28.40
N TYR A 172 -0.76 8.13 -27.42
CA TYR A 172 -1.47 8.78 -26.31
C TYR A 172 -2.14 10.10 -26.69
N LEU A 173 -1.64 10.83 -27.68
CA LEU A 173 -2.19 12.14 -28.04
C LEU A 173 -3.70 12.10 -28.39
N PRO A 174 -4.21 11.15 -29.20
CA PRO A 174 -5.65 10.97 -29.42
C PRO A 174 -6.42 10.62 -28.14
N GLU A 175 -5.83 9.84 -27.24
CA GLU A 175 -6.47 9.47 -25.97
C GLU A 175 -6.57 10.69 -25.04
N ILE A 176 -5.53 11.51 -24.97
CA ILE A 176 -5.55 12.79 -24.24
C ILE A 176 -6.63 13.71 -24.80
N ALA A 177 -6.78 13.78 -26.13
CA ALA A 177 -7.83 14.56 -26.77
C ALA A 177 -9.25 14.09 -26.39
N LYS A 178 -9.47 12.79 -26.23
CA LYS A 178 -10.75 12.24 -25.75
C LYS A 178 -11.04 12.64 -24.30
N LEU A 179 -10.01 12.76 -23.46
CA LEU A 179 -10.13 13.08 -22.03
C LEU A 179 -10.28 14.59 -21.76
N GLN A 180 -10.11 15.45 -22.77
CA GLN A 180 -10.15 16.91 -22.55
C GLN A 180 -11.45 17.43 -21.93
N GLN A 181 -12.58 16.75 -22.15
CA GLN A 181 -13.85 17.12 -21.52
C GLN A 181 -13.83 16.83 -20.01
N GLU A 182 -13.21 15.72 -19.60
CA GLU A 182 -13.05 15.38 -18.17
C GLU A 182 -12.11 16.37 -17.48
N PHE A 183 -11.00 16.75 -18.14
CA PHE A 183 -10.08 17.76 -17.65
C PHE A 183 -10.75 19.14 -17.52
N ALA A 184 -11.57 19.52 -18.48
CA ALA A 184 -12.35 20.76 -18.45
C ALA A 184 -13.41 20.77 -17.35
N LYS A 185 -14.11 19.65 -17.11
CA LYS A 185 -15.05 19.51 -15.99
C LYS A 185 -14.33 19.66 -14.64
N ALA A 186 -13.13 19.14 -14.51
CA ALA A 186 -12.29 19.29 -13.32
C ALA A 186 -11.64 20.69 -13.22
N GLN A 187 -11.81 21.54 -14.24
CA GLN A 187 -11.20 22.87 -14.34
C GLN A 187 -9.67 22.84 -14.24
N LEU A 188 -9.06 21.83 -14.84
CA LEU A 188 -7.62 21.60 -14.86
C LEU A 188 -7.06 21.95 -16.24
N PRO A 189 -6.29 23.03 -16.40
CA PRO A 189 -5.57 23.30 -17.64
C PRO A 189 -4.55 22.22 -17.93
N VAL A 190 -4.37 21.91 -19.22
CA VAL A 190 -3.42 20.91 -19.71
C VAL A 190 -2.24 21.62 -20.36
N VAL A 191 -1.03 21.24 -19.96
CA VAL A 191 0.22 21.72 -20.56
C VAL A 191 0.97 20.51 -21.14
N LEU A 192 1.17 20.51 -22.45
CA LEU A 192 2.01 19.55 -23.17
C LEU A 192 3.43 20.07 -23.23
N ILE A 193 4.41 19.32 -22.77
CA ILE A 193 5.81 19.73 -22.64
C ILE A 193 6.69 18.83 -23.51
N ASN A 194 7.31 19.40 -24.53
CA ASN A 194 8.20 18.69 -25.43
C ASN A 194 9.67 19.11 -25.17
N PRO A 195 10.50 18.26 -24.57
CA PRO A 195 11.87 18.59 -24.19
C PRO A 195 12.91 18.25 -25.26
N PHE A 196 12.52 18.09 -26.53
CA PHE A 196 13.45 17.74 -27.61
C PHE A 196 13.78 18.94 -28.50
N PRO A 197 14.95 19.60 -28.34
CA PRO A 197 15.36 20.73 -29.14
C PRO A 197 15.46 20.41 -30.65
N SER A 198 15.71 19.15 -31.00
CA SER A 198 15.85 18.68 -32.38
C SER A 198 14.51 18.55 -33.14
N GLU A 199 13.40 18.54 -32.43
CA GLU A 199 12.07 18.43 -33.06
C GLU A 199 11.68 19.75 -33.72
N LYS A 200 11.27 19.68 -34.98
CA LYS A 200 10.91 20.87 -35.76
C LYS A 200 9.52 21.35 -35.36
N GLU A 201 9.39 22.65 -35.17
CA GLU A 201 8.09 23.28 -34.88
C GLU A 201 7.02 22.94 -35.92
N SER A 202 7.38 22.84 -37.23
CA SER A 202 6.47 22.42 -38.26
C SER A 202 5.89 21.01 -38.07
N ALA A 203 6.68 20.07 -37.55
CA ALA A 203 6.23 18.71 -37.23
C ALA A 203 5.30 18.72 -36.02
N ILE A 204 5.63 19.51 -35.00
CA ILE A 204 4.79 19.70 -33.80
C ILE A 204 3.43 20.30 -34.23
N ARG A 205 3.42 21.38 -35.01
CA ARG A 205 2.19 22.03 -35.47
C ARG A 205 1.35 21.10 -36.35
N SER A 206 1.96 20.30 -37.21
CA SER A 206 1.26 19.28 -38.01
C SER A 206 0.57 18.24 -37.13
N GLN A 207 1.25 17.80 -36.09
CA GLN A 207 0.70 16.83 -35.14
C GLN A 207 -0.49 17.40 -34.36
N LEU A 208 -0.37 18.64 -33.87
CA LEU A 208 -1.45 19.33 -33.17
C LEU A 208 -2.66 19.59 -34.06
N ALA A 209 -2.44 19.97 -35.34
CA ALA A 209 -3.50 20.19 -36.29
C ALA A 209 -4.31 18.90 -36.60
N ALA A 210 -3.67 17.74 -36.53
CA ALA A 210 -4.31 16.44 -36.73
C ALA A 210 -5.16 16.00 -35.50
N GLN A 211 -4.99 16.63 -34.36
CA GLN A 211 -5.67 16.26 -33.10
C GLN A 211 -6.21 17.54 -32.45
N PRO A 212 -7.52 17.82 -32.55
CA PRO A 212 -8.11 19.00 -31.93
C PRO A 212 -8.04 18.87 -30.37
N LEU A 213 -7.02 19.45 -29.78
CA LEU A 213 -6.76 19.42 -28.34
C LEU A 213 -6.63 20.85 -27.82
N SER A 214 -7.44 21.17 -26.82
CA SER A 214 -7.33 22.43 -26.08
C SER A 214 -6.29 22.28 -24.99
N ALA A 215 -5.01 22.48 -25.33
CA ALA A 215 -3.90 22.41 -24.42
C ALA A 215 -2.87 23.51 -24.73
N ILE A 216 -2.16 23.97 -23.73
CA ILE A 216 -0.99 24.81 -23.88
C ILE A 216 0.19 23.93 -24.29
N TYR A 217 0.83 24.22 -25.42
CA TYR A 217 1.97 23.43 -25.86
C TYR A 217 3.27 24.21 -25.68
N VAL A 218 4.23 23.57 -25.00
CA VAL A 218 5.55 24.12 -24.70
C VAL A 218 6.62 23.35 -25.43
N HIS A 219 7.38 23.99 -26.31
CA HIS A 219 8.60 23.43 -26.85
C HIS A 219 9.76 23.81 -25.93
N ASP A 220 10.02 22.97 -24.91
CA ASP A 220 11.00 23.18 -23.84
C ASP A 220 12.43 22.87 -24.32
N GLN A 221 12.91 23.69 -25.28
CA GLN A 221 14.21 23.49 -25.93
C GLN A 221 15.40 23.50 -24.97
N THR A 222 15.27 24.19 -23.84
CA THR A 222 16.29 24.26 -22.77
C THR A 222 16.19 23.10 -21.78
N LYS A 223 15.16 22.29 -21.90
CA LYS A 223 14.80 21.21 -20.96
C LYS A 223 14.58 21.69 -19.51
N SER A 224 14.44 23.00 -19.30
CA SER A 224 14.34 23.57 -17.95
C SER A 224 13.05 23.15 -17.24
N PHE A 225 11.95 23.07 -17.97
CA PHE A 225 10.66 22.64 -17.43
C PHE A 225 10.68 21.13 -17.12
N ALA A 226 11.15 20.31 -18.04
CA ALA A 226 11.31 18.88 -17.85
C ALA A 226 12.27 18.56 -16.68
N THR A 227 13.36 19.32 -16.55
CA THR A 227 14.31 19.18 -15.43
C THR A 227 13.66 19.55 -14.08
N THR A 228 12.87 20.63 -14.04
CA THR A 228 12.13 21.02 -12.83
C THR A 228 11.18 19.92 -12.35
N LEU A 229 10.54 19.22 -13.29
CA LEU A 229 9.67 18.09 -13.00
C LEU A 229 10.43 16.80 -12.69
N ALA A 230 11.74 16.77 -12.89
CA ALA A 230 12.56 15.57 -12.89
C ALA A 230 11.90 14.45 -13.74
N ALA A 231 11.42 14.83 -14.93
CA ALA A 231 10.69 13.94 -15.83
C ALA A 231 11.62 12.82 -16.34
N LYS A 232 11.07 11.63 -16.54
CA LYS A 232 11.86 10.45 -16.93
C LYS A 232 11.54 9.97 -18.35
N THR A 233 10.30 10.13 -18.80
CA THR A 233 9.87 9.61 -20.11
C THR A 233 8.97 10.60 -20.86
N THR A 234 8.83 10.37 -22.16
CA THR A 234 8.05 11.23 -23.08
C THR A 234 6.54 11.12 -22.95
N THR A 235 6.02 10.36 -22.03
CA THR A 235 4.57 10.23 -21.80
C THR A 235 4.22 10.34 -20.31
N GLU A 236 5.18 10.75 -19.52
CA GLU A 236 4.95 10.93 -18.09
C GLU A 236 3.98 12.10 -17.87
N VAL A 237 2.97 11.86 -17.04
CA VAL A 237 2.00 12.87 -16.63
C VAL A 237 2.25 13.27 -15.18
N PHE A 238 1.95 14.56 -14.89
CA PHE A 238 2.04 15.13 -13.55
C PHE A 238 0.74 15.87 -13.27
N LEU A 239 0.11 15.56 -12.16
CA LEU A 239 -1.03 16.32 -11.63
C LEU A 239 -0.54 17.12 -10.43
N ILE A 240 -0.71 18.42 -10.48
CA ILE A 240 -0.41 19.32 -9.37
C ILE A 240 -1.70 19.99 -8.88
N ASP A 241 -1.76 20.25 -7.58
CA ASP A 241 -2.84 21.03 -6.98
C ASP A 241 -2.64 22.56 -7.19
N ARG A 242 -3.58 23.35 -6.70
CA ARG A 242 -3.52 24.83 -6.81
C ARG A 242 -2.36 25.47 -6.05
N LYS A 243 -1.69 24.71 -5.18
CA LYS A 243 -0.45 25.11 -4.48
C LYS A 243 0.79 24.50 -5.11
N ARG A 244 0.66 23.98 -6.34
CA ARG A 244 1.71 23.30 -7.09
C ARG A 244 2.28 22.07 -6.35
N THR A 245 1.52 21.50 -5.41
CA THR A 245 1.92 20.23 -4.78
C THR A 245 1.73 19.11 -5.79
N LEU A 246 2.72 18.26 -5.99
CA LEU A 246 2.64 17.10 -6.86
C LEU A 246 1.73 16.05 -6.23
N VAL A 247 0.58 15.79 -6.84
CA VAL A 247 -0.44 14.85 -6.37
C VAL A 247 -0.29 13.49 -7.02
N TYR A 248 0.04 13.49 -8.31
CA TYR A 248 0.26 12.27 -9.08
C TYR A 248 1.38 12.47 -10.09
N ARG A 249 2.16 11.42 -10.33
CA ARG A 249 3.05 11.32 -11.49
C ARG A 249 3.12 9.89 -12.03
N GLY A 250 3.26 9.74 -13.34
CA GLY A 250 3.43 8.43 -13.95
C GLY A 250 2.72 8.28 -15.28
N ALA A 251 2.18 7.08 -15.55
CA ALA A 251 1.43 6.79 -16.76
C ALA A 251 0.05 7.48 -16.76
N LEU A 252 -0.45 7.83 -17.94
CA LEU A 252 -1.83 8.29 -18.11
C LEU A 252 -2.83 7.22 -17.65
N ASP A 253 -2.57 6.00 -18.10
CA ASP A 253 -3.32 4.77 -17.82
C ASP A 253 -2.44 3.54 -18.05
N ASP A 254 -3.02 2.33 -18.02
CA ASP A 254 -2.31 1.08 -18.31
C ASP A 254 -2.56 0.54 -19.72
N GLN A 255 -3.03 1.39 -20.66
CA GLN A 255 -3.38 0.92 -22.01
C GLN A 255 -2.15 0.58 -22.84
N TYR A 256 -1.11 1.42 -22.78
CA TYR A 256 0.11 1.24 -23.59
C TYR A 256 1.34 1.04 -22.70
N GLY A 257 2.18 0.06 -23.04
CA GLY A 257 3.46 -0.19 -22.43
C GLY A 257 4.53 -0.54 -23.46
N ILE A 258 5.77 -0.76 -23.02
CA ILE A 258 6.88 -1.09 -23.92
C ILE A 258 6.62 -2.41 -24.65
N ASN A 259 6.03 -3.40 -23.95
CA ASN A 259 5.83 -4.75 -24.47
C ASN A 259 4.37 -5.19 -24.52
N TYR A 260 3.42 -4.28 -24.33
CA TYR A 260 2.00 -4.59 -24.36
C TYR A 260 1.16 -3.43 -24.88
N ASN A 261 -0.03 -3.77 -25.37
CA ASN A 261 -1.04 -2.86 -25.82
C ASN A 261 -2.41 -3.48 -25.50
N LEU A 262 -3.24 -2.77 -24.75
CA LEU A 262 -4.59 -3.20 -24.40
C LEU A 262 -5.61 -2.49 -25.31
N ASP A 263 -6.72 -3.14 -25.59
CA ASP A 263 -7.82 -2.54 -26.37
C ASP A 263 -8.45 -1.35 -25.65
N ALA A 264 -8.48 -1.40 -24.31
CA ALA A 264 -8.91 -0.32 -23.44
C ALA A 264 -8.13 -0.38 -22.11
N PRO A 265 -7.95 0.76 -21.43
CA PRO A 265 -7.29 0.77 -20.13
C PRO A 265 -8.17 0.09 -19.06
N ARG A 266 -7.53 -0.65 -18.15
CA ARG A 266 -8.14 -1.21 -16.94
C ARG A 266 -8.05 -0.25 -15.78
N HIS A 267 -6.92 0.50 -15.70
CA HIS A 267 -6.67 1.54 -14.72
C HIS A 267 -6.44 2.87 -15.42
N ARG A 268 -7.18 3.87 -15.01
CA ARG A 268 -7.09 5.24 -15.52
C ARG A 268 -6.45 6.13 -14.47
N TYR A 269 -5.17 5.89 -14.20
CA TYR A 269 -4.44 6.48 -13.07
C TYR A 269 -4.60 8.01 -12.96
N LEU A 270 -4.48 8.74 -14.07
CA LEU A 270 -4.66 10.19 -14.04
C LEU A 270 -6.10 10.59 -13.66
N LEU A 271 -7.12 9.95 -14.22
CA LEU A 271 -8.51 10.26 -13.88
C LEU A 271 -8.83 9.90 -12.42
N GLU A 272 -8.35 8.75 -11.94
CA GLU A 272 -8.47 8.34 -10.54
C GLU A 272 -7.80 9.36 -9.60
N ALA A 273 -6.66 9.91 -10.01
CA ALA A 273 -5.97 10.96 -9.26
C ALA A 273 -6.72 12.31 -9.30
N ILE A 274 -7.32 12.67 -10.42
CA ILE A 274 -8.16 13.86 -10.56
C ILE A 274 -9.39 13.76 -9.65
N ASP A 275 -10.05 12.61 -9.63
CA ASP A 275 -11.20 12.37 -8.75
C ASP A 275 -10.82 12.47 -7.27
N ALA A 276 -9.66 11.92 -6.89
CA ALA A 276 -9.15 12.03 -5.52
C ALA A 276 -8.83 13.50 -5.16
N LEU A 277 -8.16 14.23 -6.07
CA LEU A 277 -7.89 15.67 -5.88
C LEU A 277 -9.18 16.46 -5.70
N GLY A 278 -10.21 16.19 -6.51
CA GLY A 278 -11.54 16.84 -6.39
C GLY A 278 -12.21 16.58 -5.04
N ARG A 279 -11.92 15.47 -4.38
CA ARG A 279 -12.39 15.15 -3.03
C ARG A 279 -11.43 15.59 -1.92
N ASN A 280 -10.32 16.23 -2.29
CA ASN A 280 -9.22 16.58 -1.38
C ASN A 280 -8.63 15.33 -0.65
N GLU A 281 -8.54 14.22 -1.38
CA GLU A 281 -7.98 12.95 -0.93
C GLU A 281 -6.66 12.66 -1.65
N SER A 282 -5.84 11.76 -1.09
CA SER A 282 -4.69 11.21 -1.81
C SER A 282 -5.15 10.10 -2.75
N PRO A 283 -4.62 10.04 -3.99
CA PRO A 283 -4.88 8.92 -4.89
C PRO A 283 -4.44 7.59 -4.27
N ALA A 284 -5.17 6.52 -4.53
CA ALA A 284 -4.80 5.18 -4.09
C ALA A 284 -3.44 4.73 -4.69
N ILE A 285 -3.19 5.11 -5.94
CA ILE A 285 -1.89 4.99 -6.60
C ILE A 285 -1.49 6.39 -7.04
N SER A 286 -0.50 6.96 -6.38
CA SER A 286 -0.04 8.32 -6.64
C SER A 286 1.24 8.41 -7.49
N ALA A 287 1.94 7.28 -7.69
CA ALA A 287 3.13 7.25 -8.53
C ALA A 287 3.25 5.92 -9.29
N THR A 288 3.52 5.99 -10.59
CA THR A 288 3.83 4.83 -11.44
C THR A 288 5.00 5.14 -12.37
N ALA A 289 5.63 4.10 -12.90
CA ALA A 289 6.47 4.26 -14.09
C ALA A 289 5.58 4.67 -15.28
N ALA A 290 6.10 5.48 -16.19
CA ALA A 290 5.41 5.83 -17.42
C ALA A 290 6.11 5.20 -18.63
N PRO A 291 5.36 4.69 -19.62
CA PRO A 291 5.95 4.21 -20.87
C PRO A 291 6.49 5.39 -21.68
N GLY A 292 7.33 5.12 -22.67
CA GLY A 292 7.84 6.15 -23.58
C GLY A 292 9.35 6.09 -23.74
N CYS A 293 9.88 7.08 -24.47
CA CYS A 293 11.32 7.22 -24.63
C CYS A 293 11.91 7.88 -23.36
N GLU A 294 13.02 7.35 -22.86
CA GLU A 294 13.72 7.94 -21.74
C GLU A 294 14.25 9.35 -22.07
N LEU A 295 14.19 10.22 -21.10
CA LEU A 295 14.69 11.59 -21.19
C LEU A 295 16.05 11.69 -20.50
N GLU A 296 17.04 12.13 -21.25
CA GLU A 296 18.34 12.52 -20.72
C GLU A 296 18.25 13.98 -20.25
N LEU A 297 18.10 14.17 -18.96
CA LEU A 297 18.06 15.48 -18.30
C LEU A 297 19.25 15.61 -17.37
N ASP A 298 19.83 16.78 -17.32
CA ASP A 298 20.80 17.10 -16.30
C ASP A 298 20.14 16.99 -14.93
N SER A 299 20.84 16.36 -13.97
CA SER A 299 20.33 16.26 -12.61
C SER A 299 20.02 17.67 -12.10
N ALA A 300 18.78 17.96 -11.76
CA ALA A 300 18.47 19.17 -11.02
C ALA A 300 19.18 19.08 -9.67
N THR A 301 20.40 19.59 -9.62
CA THR A 301 21.10 19.80 -8.35
C THR A 301 20.39 20.95 -7.65
N ARG A 302 19.43 20.62 -6.78
CA ARG A 302 19.06 21.56 -5.74
C ARG A 302 20.27 21.61 -4.82
N ASP A 303 21.05 22.69 -4.95
CA ASP A 303 22.14 22.94 -4.04
C ASP A 303 21.56 23.13 -2.63
N SER A 304 21.98 22.21 -1.77
CA SER A 304 22.10 22.32 -0.32
C SER A 304 20.84 22.43 0.57
N LYS A 305 21.00 21.88 1.75
CA LYS A 305 20.24 21.95 3.01
C LYS A 305 19.75 23.36 3.45
N THR A 306 20.05 24.44 2.70
CA THR A 306 19.81 25.81 3.09
C THR A 306 18.47 26.39 2.65
N ASP A 307 17.75 25.72 1.73
CA ASP A 307 16.55 26.28 1.12
C ASP A 307 15.24 25.63 1.60
N VAL A 308 15.31 24.74 2.61
CA VAL A 308 14.12 24.06 3.15
C VAL A 308 13.38 25.03 4.07
N THR A 309 12.11 25.31 3.74
CA THR A 309 11.25 26.16 4.57
C THR A 309 10.03 25.40 5.08
N TYR A 310 9.38 25.92 6.13
CA TYR A 310 8.20 25.27 6.69
C TYR A 310 7.06 25.17 5.67
N TYR A 311 6.64 26.30 5.11
CA TYR A 311 5.45 26.33 4.26
C TYR A 311 5.64 25.65 2.91
N SER A 312 6.82 25.72 2.30
CA SER A 312 7.06 25.08 1.00
C SER A 312 7.38 23.58 1.11
N ASP A 313 8.04 23.15 2.20
CA ASP A 313 8.61 21.82 2.29
C ASP A 313 8.08 21.03 3.50
N VAL A 314 8.35 21.50 4.71
CA VAL A 314 8.08 20.73 5.95
C VAL A 314 6.60 20.46 6.15
N ALA A 315 5.73 21.46 5.95
CA ALA A 315 4.28 21.29 6.08
C ALA A 315 3.75 20.20 5.13
N ARG A 316 4.32 20.09 3.92
CA ARG A 316 3.95 19.03 2.97
C ARG A 316 4.43 17.66 3.42
N ILE A 317 5.68 17.55 3.89
CA ILE A 317 6.23 16.31 4.42
C ILE A 317 5.36 15.81 5.58
N LEU A 318 5.00 16.69 6.51
CA LEU A 318 4.15 16.37 7.66
C LEU A 318 2.74 15.97 7.22
N GLN A 319 2.13 16.75 6.32
CA GLN A 319 0.78 16.45 5.82
C GLN A 319 0.71 15.12 5.08
N GLN A 320 1.75 14.76 4.33
CA GLN A 320 1.79 13.51 3.57
C GLN A 320 2.03 12.30 4.47
N ASN A 321 2.89 12.42 5.49
CA ASN A 321 3.41 11.26 6.20
C ASN A 321 3.00 11.18 7.68
N CYS A 322 2.53 12.28 8.30
CA CYS A 322 2.34 12.37 9.75
C CYS A 322 0.92 12.75 10.16
N VAL A 323 0.32 13.76 9.51
CA VAL A 323 -0.95 14.39 9.92
C VAL A 323 -2.14 13.42 9.82
N SER A 324 -2.10 12.39 8.98
CA SER A 324 -3.15 11.38 8.96
C SER A 324 -3.42 10.76 10.33
N CYS A 325 -2.36 10.60 11.14
CA CYS A 325 -2.44 10.13 12.52
C CYS A 325 -2.35 11.27 13.54
N HIS A 326 -1.44 12.25 13.31
CA HIS A 326 -1.15 13.37 14.19
C HIS A 326 -2.03 14.59 13.86
N ARG A 327 -3.28 14.54 14.24
CA ARG A 327 -4.30 15.59 14.07
C ARG A 327 -5.37 15.49 15.14
N ASP A 328 -6.21 16.51 15.24
CA ASP A 328 -7.38 16.46 16.12
C ASP A 328 -8.28 15.28 15.75
N ASN A 329 -8.72 14.54 16.74
CA ASN A 329 -9.45 13.29 16.59
C ASN A 329 -8.70 12.20 15.79
N GLY A 330 -7.41 12.35 15.62
CA GLY A 330 -6.51 11.32 15.12
C GLY A 330 -6.20 10.25 16.17
N ILE A 331 -5.29 9.33 15.84
CA ILE A 331 -4.88 8.28 16.77
C ILE A 331 -3.65 8.67 17.59
N ALA A 332 -2.85 9.60 17.09
CA ALA A 332 -1.63 10.04 17.75
C ALA A 332 -1.91 10.99 18.93
N PRO A 333 -1.04 11.06 19.93
CA PRO A 333 -1.29 11.77 21.19
C PRO A 333 -1.27 13.29 21.07
N PHE A 334 -0.79 13.85 19.96
CA PHE A 334 -0.72 15.29 19.69
C PHE A 334 -0.85 15.57 18.19
N SER A 335 -1.27 16.80 17.86
CA SER A 335 -1.39 17.26 16.48
C SER A 335 -0.03 17.66 15.91
N LEU A 336 0.13 17.55 14.59
CA LEU A 336 1.22 18.11 13.79
C LEU A 336 0.63 18.86 12.57
N ALA A 337 -0.62 19.29 12.67
CA ALA A 337 -1.32 19.95 11.58
C ALA A 337 -0.99 21.44 11.47
N ASP A 338 -0.37 22.04 12.49
CA ASP A 338 -0.03 23.46 12.56
C ASP A 338 1.43 23.68 12.99
N LEU A 339 1.95 24.88 12.70
CA LEU A 339 3.35 25.24 12.95
C LEU A 339 3.71 25.19 14.45
N ASP A 340 2.85 25.72 15.31
CA ASP A 340 3.13 25.85 16.74
C ASP A 340 3.30 24.45 17.35
N SER A 341 2.38 23.54 17.06
CA SER A 341 2.46 22.13 17.48
C SER A 341 3.74 21.45 16.96
N VAL A 342 4.15 21.74 15.75
CA VAL A 342 5.40 21.18 15.18
C VAL A 342 6.63 21.72 15.88
N GLN A 343 6.65 23.02 16.20
CA GLN A 343 7.77 23.65 16.92
C GLN A 343 7.89 23.10 18.35
N ASP A 344 6.77 22.94 19.04
CA ASP A 344 6.72 22.40 20.40
C ASP A 344 7.24 20.94 20.46
N HIS A 345 6.99 20.17 19.41
CA HIS A 345 7.38 18.75 19.34
C HIS A 345 8.66 18.48 18.52
N ALA A 346 9.35 19.52 18.05
CA ALA A 346 10.49 19.39 17.13
C ALA A 346 11.58 18.42 17.64
N SER A 347 11.91 18.46 18.94
CA SER A 347 12.91 17.57 19.54
C SER A 347 12.48 16.10 19.51
N VAL A 348 11.20 15.82 19.76
CA VAL A 348 10.64 14.46 19.69
C VAL A 348 10.61 14.01 18.25
N ILE A 349 10.14 14.83 17.33
CA ILE A 349 10.13 14.53 15.88
C ILE A 349 11.53 14.17 15.41
N LYS A 350 12.54 15.01 15.73
CA LYS A 350 13.94 14.73 15.38
C LYS A 350 14.37 13.35 15.84
N ARG A 351 14.15 13.04 17.11
CA ARG A 351 14.57 11.76 17.70
C ARG A 351 13.91 10.58 17.01
N VAL A 352 12.57 10.55 16.94
CA VAL A 352 11.82 9.39 16.43
C VAL A 352 12.02 9.18 14.92
N VAL A 353 12.22 10.26 14.14
CA VAL A 353 12.54 10.18 12.71
C VAL A 353 13.97 9.71 12.48
N THR A 354 14.92 10.15 13.31
CA THR A 354 16.31 9.69 13.24
C THR A 354 16.40 8.20 13.57
N GLU A 355 15.74 7.76 14.63
CA GLU A 355 15.67 6.35 15.08
C GLU A 355 14.85 5.46 14.13
N GLY A 356 14.04 6.03 13.22
CA GLY A 356 13.17 5.30 12.31
C GLY A 356 11.95 4.67 13.00
N THR A 357 11.55 5.17 14.17
CA THR A 357 10.34 4.72 14.88
C THR A 357 9.08 5.43 14.39
N MET A 358 9.23 6.57 13.70
CA MET A 358 8.17 7.30 13.02
C MET A 358 8.60 7.75 11.62
N PRO A 359 7.71 7.63 10.61
CA PRO A 359 6.44 6.91 10.64
C PRO A 359 6.59 5.43 11.02
N PRO A 360 5.58 4.77 11.63
CA PRO A 360 5.69 3.40 12.13
C PRO A 360 5.66 2.38 10.97
N TRP A 361 6.77 2.18 10.31
CA TRP A 361 6.94 1.26 9.20
C TRP A 361 8.13 0.31 9.46
N PHE A 362 7.83 -0.97 9.64
CA PHE A 362 8.81 -1.99 10.00
C PHE A 362 8.97 -3.10 8.96
N ALA A 363 8.30 -2.97 7.81
CA ALA A 363 8.48 -3.91 6.71
C ALA A 363 9.80 -3.61 5.99
N ALA A 364 10.65 -4.64 5.86
CA ALA A 364 11.89 -4.52 5.13
C ALA A 364 11.63 -4.57 3.61
N ASN A 365 12.24 -3.66 2.87
CA ASN A 365 12.32 -3.78 1.42
C ASN A 365 13.29 -4.92 1.08
N GLN A 366 12.94 -5.73 0.09
CA GLN A 366 13.89 -6.74 -0.42
C GLN A 366 15.05 -6.01 -1.07
N GLN A 367 16.27 -6.30 -0.62
CA GLN A 367 17.49 -5.58 -1.02
C GLN A 367 17.75 -5.56 -2.53
N ASP A 368 17.20 -6.52 -3.29
CA ASP A 368 17.38 -6.66 -4.73
C ASP A 368 16.15 -6.28 -5.57
N SER A 369 15.07 -5.81 -4.93
CA SER A 369 13.84 -5.43 -5.63
C SER A 369 13.91 -3.96 -6.05
N LYS A 370 13.86 -3.70 -7.35
CA LYS A 370 13.72 -2.33 -7.89
C LYS A 370 12.34 -1.73 -7.63
N SER A 371 11.36 -2.56 -7.26
CA SER A 371 9.98 -2.15 -6.97
C SER A 371 9.68 -2.30 -5.48
N ASN A 372 8.89 -1.36 -4.95
CA ASN A 372 8.35 -1.47 -3.61
C ASN A 372 7.19 -2.49 -3.60
N PRO A 373 7.31 -3.65 -2.92
CA PRO A 373 6.24 -4.65 -2.90
C PRO A 373 5.05 -4.24 -2.00
N TRP A 374 5.18 -3.14 -1.26
CA TRP A 374 4.23 -2.73 -0.24
C TRP A 374 3.35 -1.58 -0.73
N ALA A 375 2.07 -1.85 -0.97
CA ALA A 375 1.11 -0.85 -1.45
C ALA A 375 0.82 0.29 -0.44
N ASN A 376 1.08 0.05 0.84
CA ASN A 376 0.80 0.99 1.93
C ASN A 376 2.06 1.44 2.67
N ASP A 377 3.20 1.47 2.00
CA ASP A 377 4.46 1.97 2.57
C ASP A 377 4.31 3.43 3.00
N CYS A 378 4.45 3.68 4.29
CA CYS A 378 4.39 5.00 4.90
C CYS A 378 5.77 5.49 5.36
N SER A 379 6.85 4.82 4.97
CA SER A 379 8.21 5.26 5.29
C SER A 379 8.52 6.61 4.64
N LEU A 380 9.33 7.42 5.31
CA LEU A 380 9.83 8.65 4.72
C LEU A 380 10.85 8.35 3.62
N SER A 381 10.76 9.08 2.51
CA SER A 381 11.85 9.08 1.54
C SER A 381 13.13 9.61 2.16
N SER A 382 14.28 9.18 1.64
CA SER A 382 15.59 9.65 2.11
C SER A 382 15.69 11.17 2.06
N ARG A 383 15.09 11.79 1.05
CA ARG A 383 15.06 13.23 0.87
C ARG A 383 14.14 13.91 1.88
N ASP A 384 12.90 13.42 2.08
CA ASP A 384 11.96 14.00 3.04
C ASP A 384 12.50 13.92 4.47
N LYS A 385 13.13 12.79 4.80
CA LYS A 385 13.84 12.64 6.08
C LYS A 385 14.95 13.69 6.23
N SER A 386 15.78 13.87 5.19
CA SER A 386 16.87 14.85 5.21
C SER A 386 16.36 16.27 5.33
N ASP A 387 15.35 16.65 4.55
CA ASP A 387 14.78 18.00 4.53
C ASP A 387 14.12 18.34 5.88
N LEU A 388 13.33 17.43 6.44
CA LEU A 388 12.69 17.59 7.75
C LEU A 388 13.72 17.77 8.87
N LEU A 389 14.73 16.91 8.91
CA LEU A 389 15.79 17.00 9.93
C LEU A 389 16.62 18.27 9.77
N ALA A 390 16.96 18.67 8.53
CA ALA A 390 17.71 19.89 8.26
C ALA A 390 16.95 21.13 8.76
N TRP A 391 15.63 21.20 8.54
CA TRP A 391 14.83 22.31 9.04
C TRP A 391 14.74 22.32 10.57
N ILE A 392 14.52 21.17 11.21
CA ILE A 392 14.47 21.08 12.69
C ILE A 392 15.80 21.51 13.32
N GLU A 393 16.93 21.14 12.70
CA GLU A 393 18.28 21.45 13.19
C GLU A 393 18.71 22.88 12.86
N SER A 394 18.06 23.54 11.92
CA SER A 394 18.33 24.93 11.58
C SER A 394 18.03 25.83 12.78
N LYS A 395 18.96 26.76 13.08
CA LYS A 395 18.83 27.69 14.19
C LYS A 395 17.58 28.56 14.06
N ASP A 396 17.29 29.01 12.85
CA ASP A 396 16.25 30.01 12.58
C ASP A 396 14.93 29.38 12.10
N ARG A 397 14.93 28.07 11.76
CA ARG A 397 13.78 27.32 11.23
C ARG A 397 12.97 28.16 10.23
N PRO A 398 13.49 28.44 9.04
CA PRO A 398 12.91 29.41 8.12
C PRO A 398 11.48 28.98 7.74
N LEU A 399 10.56 29.95 7.76
CA LEU A 399 9.15 29.70 7.51
C LEU A 399 8.81 29.65 6.02
N GLY A 400 9.49 30.46 5.20
CA GLY A 400 9.07 30.68 3.82
C GLY A 400 7.82 31.55 3.74
N GLU A 401 7.17 31.54 2.57
CA GLU A 401 5.98 32.36 2.36
C GLU A 401 4.71 31.52 2.65
N GLN A 402 3.81 32.04 3.48
CA GLN A 402 2.58 31.36 3.86
C GLN A 402 1.67 31.00 2.66
N LYS A 403 1.75 31.78 1.57
CA LYS A 403 1.03 31.45 0.33
C LYS A 403 1.42 30.11 -0.28
N ASP A 404 2.63 29.62 0.02
CA ASP A 404 3.17 28.35 -0.46
C ASP A 404 2.79 27.15 0.43
N ALA A 405 2.06 27.38 1.53
CA ALA A 405 1.54 26.30 2.36
C ALA A 405 0.66 25.33 1.55
N PRO A 406 0.72 24.02 1.83
CA PRO A 406 -0.18 23.08 1.18
C PRO A 406 -1.64 23.34 1.58
N GLU A 407 -2.57 22.91 0.72
CA GLU A 407 -3.97 22.88 1.11
C GLU A 407 -4.18 21.88 2.25
N PRO A 408 -4.87 22.27 3.33
CA PRO A 408 -5.18 21.34 4.41
C PRO A 408 -6.02 20.16 3.89
N LYS A 409 -5.56 18.94 4.13
CA LYS A 409 -6.35 17.75 3.82
C LYS A 409 -7.55 17.65 4.75
N GLN A 410 -8.68 17.26 4.19
CA GLN A 410 -9.85 16.91 4.97
C GLN A 410 -9.83 15.42 5.27
N TYR A 411 -10.06 15.09 6.52
CA TYR A 411 -10.14 13.70 6.96
C TYR A 411 -11.58 13.37 7.33
N PRO A 412 -12.10 12.22 6.94
CA PRO A 412 -13.44 11.80 7.29
C PRO A 412 -13.64 11.86 8.82
N SER A 413 -14.77 12.39 9.23
CA SER A 413 -15.13 12.49 10.66
C SER A 413 -15.49 11.12 11.24
N GLU A 414 -15.91 10.18 10.42
CA GLU A 414 -16.36 8.85 10.82
C GLU A 414 -15.71 7.76 9.93
N TRP A 415 -16.31 7.42 8.81
CA TRP A 415 -15.88 6.31 7.96
C TRP A 415 -14.99 6.77 6.79
N SER A 416 -13.79 6.25 6.71
CA SER A 416 -12.87 6.54 5.57
C SER A 416 -13.26 5.79 4.30
N ILE A 417 -14.00 4.70 4.44
CA ILE A 417 -14.50 3.92 3.29
C ILE A 417 -15.73 4.56 2.62
N GLY A 418 -16.29 5.62 3.20
CA GLY A 418 -17.60 6.18 2.86
C GLY A 418 -18.69 5.61 3.77
N LYS A 419 -19.97 5.92 3.48
CA LYS A 419 -21.09 5.39 4.27
C LYS A 419 -21.17 3.87 4.10
N PRO A 420 -21.01 3.07 5.18
CA PRO A 420 -21.14 1.62 5.10
C PRO A 420 -22.58 1.19 4.79
N ASP A 421 -22.73 0.09 4.04
CA ASP A 421 -24.03 -0.57 3.86
C ASP A 421 -24.44 -1.40 5.09
N MET A 422 -23.44 -1.86 5.86
CA MET A 422 -23.64 -2.61 7.09
C MET A 422 -22.66 -2.15 8.17
N VAL A 423 -23.14 -2.07 9.41
CA VAL A 423 -22.31 -1.78 10.58
C VAL A 423 -22.48 -2.87 11.62
N LEU A 424 -21.40 -3.60 11.89
CA LEU A 424 -21.32 -4.55 13.00
C LEU A 424 -20.77 -3.82 14.23
N THR A 425 -21.49 -3.88 15.34
CA THR A 425 -21.09 -3.26 16.59
C THR A 425 -20.85 -4.34 17.64
N LEU A 426 -19.80 -4.24 18.43
CA LEU A 426 -19.57 -5.17 19.54
C LEU A 426 -20.81 -5.31 20.40
N SER A 427 -21.11 -6.53 20.84
CA SER A 427 -22.33 -6.85 21.61
C SER A 427 -22.41 -6.05 22.92
N LYS A 428 -21.27 -5.75 23.51
CA LYS A 428 -21.13 -4.96 24.74
C LYS A 428 -19.88 -4.08 24.72
N PRO A 429 -19.87 -2.98 25.49
CA PRO A 429 -18.65 -2.26 25.74
C PRO A 429 -17.71 -3.08 26.63
N PHE A 430 -16.39 -2.87 26.46
CA PHE A 430 -15.34 -3.40 27.32
C PHE A 430 -14.80 -2.30 28.24
N ASP A 431 -14.65 -2.63 29.52
CA ASP A 431 -14.04 -1.75 30.51
C ASP A 431 -12.50 -1.91 30.44
N ILE A 432 -11.82 -0.83 30.13
CA ILE A 432 -10.38 -0.77 29.98
C ILE A 432 -9.77 -0.15 31.24
N LYS A 433 -8.87 -0.86 31.90
CA LYS A 433 -8.17 -0.39 33.09
C LYS A 433 -7.29 0.82 32.79
N ALA A 434 -7.05 1.67 33.76
CA ALA A 434 -6.10 2.77 33.63
C ALA A 434 -4.67 2.27 33.41
N THR A 435 -4.26 1.20 34.08
CA THR A 435 -2.88 0.68 34.08
C THR A 435 -2.84 -0.84 34.14
N GLY A 436 -1.66 -1.41 33.88
CA GLY A 436 -1.39 -2.84 34.00
C GLY A 436 -1.74 -3.62 32.74
N TYR A 437 -1.73 -4.93 32.84
CA TYR A 437 -1.99 -5.83 31.72
C TYR A 437 -3.49 -6.07 31.52
N MET A 438 -3.91 -6.10 30.28
CA MET A 438 -5.24 -6.52 29.83
C MET A 438 -5.12 -7.84 29.04
N PRO A 439 -5.83 -8.91 29.41
CA PRO A 439 -5.90 -10.11 28.59
C PRO A 439 -6.67 -9.83 27.29
N TYR A 440 -6.45 -10.66 26.27
CA TYR A 440 -7.25 -10.61 25.06
C TYR A 440 -8.75 -10.68 25.37
N GLN A 441 -9.51 -9.82 24.71
CA GLN A 441 -10.97 -9.81 24.79
C GLN A 441 -11.54 -10.42 23.50
N PHE A 442 -12.70 -11.06 23.64
CA PHE A 442 -13.36 -11.73 22.54
C PHE A 442 -14.84 -11.33 22.51
N ASP A 443 -15.34 -11.10 21.30
CA ASP A 443 -16.75 -10.88 21.06
C ASP A 443 -17.17 -11.54 19.75
N VAL A 444 -18.45 -11.90 19.64
CA VAL A 444 -19.02 -12.53 18.45
C VAL A 444 -20.32 -11.83 18.10
N VAL A 445 -20.41 -11.32 16.88
CA VAL A 445 -21.56 -10.61 16.36
C VAL A 445 -22.16 -11.38 15.19
N GLU A 446 -23.47 -11.54 15.16
CA GLU A 446 -24.17 -12.15 14.03
C GLU A 446 -24.34 -11.13 12.90
N THR A 447 -24.17 -11.56 11.66
CA THR A 447 -24.32 -10.69 10.50
C THR A 447 -25.79 -10.45 10.11
N GLU A 448 -26.68 -11.36 10.53
CA GLU A 448 -28.10 -11.39 10.14
C GLU A 448 -28.33 -11.43 8.61
N LEU A 449 -27.30 -11.74 7.84
CA LEU A 449 -27.39 -11.84 6.38
C LEU A 449 -28.22 -13.07 5.97
N THR A 450 -29.19 -12.84 5.09
CA THR A 450 -30.03 -13.89 4.50
C THR A 450 -29.48 -14.42 3.18
N GLU A 451 -28.52 -13.74 2.58
CA GLU A 451 -27.84 -14.11 1.34
C GLU A 451 -26.36 -13.74 1.42
N ASP A 452 -25.53 -14.37 0.60
CA ASP A 452 -24.11 -14.10 0.49
C ASP A 452 -23.88 -12.65 -0.01
N LYS A 453 -22.91 -11.95 0.58
CA LYS A 453 -22.51 -10.60 0.18
C LYS A 453 -21.04 -10.54 -0.20
N TRP A 454 -20.74 -9.80 -1.25
CA TRP A 454 -19.39 -9.47 -1.65
C TRP A 454 -19.00 -8.10 -1.09
N VAL A 455 -18.09 -8.10 -0.13
CA VAL A 455 -17.60 -6.91 0.56
C VAL A 455 -16.47 -6.28 -0.23
N THR A 456 -16.66 -5.04 -0.69
CA THR A 456 -15.68 -4.26 -1.47
C THR A 456 -14.81 -3.36 -0.63
N ALA A 457 -15.23 -3.09 0.60
CA ALA A 457 -14.44 -2.34 1.59
C ALA A 457 -14.84 -2.72 3.01
N TYR A 458 -13.89 -2.59 3.94
CA TYR A 458 -14.19 -2.62 5.36
C TYR A 458 -13.39 -1.56 6.12
N GLU A 459 -13.93 -1.14 7.26
CA GLU A 459 -13.23 -0.30 8.22
C GLU A 459 -13.59 -0.70 9.64
N ILE A 460 -12.58 -0.87 10.50
CA ILE A 460 -12.74 -1.11 11.93
C ILE A 460 -12.49 0.20 12.65
N LEU A 461 -13.51 0.68 13.38
CA LEU A 461 -13.50 1.98 14.01
C LEU A 461 -13.67 1.83 15.53
N PRO A 462 -12.58 1.88 16.30
CA PRO A 462 -12.64 1.95 17.76
C PRO A 462 -13.31 3.24 18.24
N SER A 463 -14.08 3.16 19.34
CA SER A 463 -14.58 4.36 20.03
C SER A 463 -13.48 5.05 20.84
N GLU A 464 -12.50 4.27 21.36
CA GLU A 464 -11.35 4.74 22.13
C GLU A 464 -10.07 4.24 21.45
N ARG A 465 -9.56 5.01 20.47
CA ARG A 465 -8.46 4.59 19.60
C ARG A 465 -7.13 4.40 20.32
N ASP A 466 -6.88 5.16 21.36
CA ASP A 466 -5.61 5.20 22.12
C ASP A 466 -5.40 3.97 23.02
N VAL A 467 -6.43 3.15 23.23
CA VAL A 467 -6.33 1.91 24.01
C VAL A 467 -6.40 0.63 23.18
N VAL A 468 -6.72 0.70 21.88
CA VAL A 468 -6.81 -0.47 21.01
C VAL A 468 -5.47 -0.72 20.33
N HIS A 469 -4.77 -1.78 20.75
CA HIS A 469 -3.47 -2.16 20.18
C HIS A 469 -3.62 -2.88 18.84
N HIS A 470 -4.48 -3.91 18.77
CA HIS A 470 -4.86 -4.55 17.51
C HIS A 470 -6.19 -5.30 17.65
N VAL A 471 -6.82 -5.57 16.50
CA VAL A 471 -7.99 -6.40 16.39
C VAL A 471 -7.81 -7.40 15.25
N ILE A 472 -8.13 -8.65 15.52
CA ILE A 472 -8.20 -9.71 14.52
C ILE A 472 -9.66 -10.09 14.35
N VAL A 473 -10.13 -10.03 13.10
CA VAL A 473 -11.50 -10.38 12.74
C VAL A 473 -11.52 -11.68 11.95
N LYS A 474 -12.41 -12.59 12.35
CA LYS A 474 -12.65 -13.84 11.64
C LYS A 474 -14.13 -13.99 11.33
N VAL A 475 -14.44 -14.62 10.21
CA VAL A 475 -15.80 -14.97 9.80
C VAL A 475 -16.00 -16.46 9.99
N HIS A 476 -17.11 -16.82 10.62
CA HIS A 476 -17.53 -18.21 10.86
C HIS A 476 -18.81 -18.46 10.08
N GLU A 477 -18.79 -19.45 9.22
CA GLU A 477 -19.97 -19.85 8.46
C GLU A 477 -21.07 -20.42 9.36
N LYS A 478 -22.30 -20.38 8.88
CA LYS A 478 -23.47 -20.92 9.58
C LYS A 478 -23.23 -22.40 9.95
N GLY A 479 -23.42 -22.73 11.22
CA GLY A 479 -23.23 -24.10 11.73
C GLY A 479 -21.79 -24.45 12.11
N SER A 480 -20.79 -23.62 11.78
CA SER A 480 -19.44 -23.81 12.29
C SER A 480 -19.38 -23.40 13.77
N ALA A 481 -18.64 -24.15 14.59
CA ALA A 481 -18.35 -23.72 15.95
C ALA A 481 -17.46 -22.48 15.87
N ALA A 482 -17.92 -21.36 16.45
CA ALA A 482 -17.09 -20.17 16.67
C ALA A 482 -16.05 -20.51 17.77
N ARG A 483 -15.19 -21.47 17.51
CA ARG A 483 -14.06 -21.76 18.37
C ARG A 483 -12.96 -20.78 18.02
N ASP A 484 -12.34 -20.29 19.06
CA ASP A 484 -11.09 -19.53 18.98
C ASP A 484 -10.05 -20.42 18.27
N ALA A 485 -10.05 -20.37 16.94
CA ALA A 485 -9.00 -20.94 16.15
C ALA A 485 -7.80 -20.05 16.37
N GLY A 486 -6.85 -20.49 17.18
CA GLY A 486 -5.62 -19.77 17.48
C GLY A 486 -4.98 -19.20 16.21
N GLU A 487 -4.04 -18.29 16.38
CA GLU A 487 -3.30 -17.66 15.29
C GLU A 487 -2.84 -18.72 14.27
N GLY A 488 -3.33 -18.66 13.04
CA GLY A 488 -2.70 -19.29 11.90
C GLY A 488 -3.48 -20.27 11.03
N ALA A 489 -4.50 -20.99 11.51
CA ALA A 489 -5.06 -22.09 10.75
C ALA A 489 -6.15 -21.71 9.73
N GLY A 490 -6.78 -20.54 9.82
CA GLY A 490 -7.88 -20.10 8.95
C GLY A 490 -7.70 -18.73 8.29
N GLY A 491 -6.58 -18.06 8.53
CA GLY A 491 -6.37 -16.68 8.06
C GLY A 491 -7.27 -15.67 8.79
N TYR A 492 -6.94 -14.40 8.61
CA TYR A 492 -7.74 -13.29 9.12
C TYR A 492 -8.73 -12.83 8.05
N TRP A 493 -9.96 -12.49 8.42
CA TRP A 493 -10.89 -11.86 7.50
C TRP A 493 -10.65 -10.35 7.41
N ALA A 494 -10.35 -9.69 8.53
CA ALA A 494 -9.91 -8.30 8.60
C ALA A 494 -8.97 -8.13 9.80
N VAL A 495 -8.16 -7.08 9.77
CA VAL A 495 -7.24 -6.71 10.84
C VAL A 495 -7.29 -5.21 11.04
N TYR A 496 -7.19 -4.79 12.29
CA TYR A 496 -6.93 -3.42 12.68
C TYR A 496 -5.61 -3.34 13.43
N VAL A 497 -4.79 -2.41 13.04
CA VAL A 497 -3.70 -1.87 13.86
C VAL A 497 -3.76 -0.34 13.80
N PRO A 498 -3.20 0.39 14.77
CA PRO A 498 -3.15 1.86 14.73
C PRO A 498 -2.62 2.37 13.38
N GLY A 499 -3.40 3.23 12.72
CA GLY A 499 -3.08 3.76 11.38
C GLY A 499 -3.43 2.87 10.19
N ASN A 500 -3.85 1.62 10.41
CA ASN A 500 -4.28 0.71 9.35
C ASN A 500 -5.52 -0.10 9.81
N GLY A 501 -6.67 0.50 9.71
CA GLY A 501 -7.96 -0.08 10.14
C GLY A 501 -8.97 -0.26 9.03
N SER A 502 -8.65 0.12 7.80
CA SER A 502 -9.56 0.04 6.66
C SER A 502 -8.90 -0.58 5.44
N GLN A 503 -9.70 -1.20 4.60
CA GLN A 503 -9.28 -1.76 3.32
C GLN A 503 -10.38 -1.50 2.29
N LYS A 504 -10.01 -0.88 1.16
CA LYS A 504 -10.81 -0.85 -0.06
C LYS A 504 -10.16 -1.80 -1.06
N TYR A 505 -10.94 -2.72 -1.62
CA TYR A 505 -10.43 -3.64 -2.65
C TYR A 505 -10.43 -2.96 -4.00
N ASN A 506 -9.49 -3.32 -4.86
CA ASN A 506 -9.44 -2.81 -6.22
C ASN A 506 -10.72 -3.19 -6.98
N GLN A 507 -11.07 -2.41 -7.98
CA GLN A 507 -12.24 -2.68 -8.82
C GLN A 507 -12.18 -4.11 -9.39
N GLY A 508 -13.28 -4.84 -9.28
CA GLY A 508 -13.37 -6.24 -9.68
C GLY A 508 -12.95 -7.26 -8.60
N PHE A 509 -12.50 -6.79 -7.43
CA PHE A 509 -12.15 -7.63 -6.28
C PHE A 509 -13.07 -7.35 -5.10
N ALA A 510 -13.43 -8.41 -4.39
CA ALA A 510 -14.23 -8.34 -3.17
C ALA A 510 -13.98 -9.56 -2.31
N ARG A 511 -14.37 -9.50 -1.06
CA ARG A 511 -14.29 -10.61 -0.12
C ARG A 511 -15.67 -11.14 0.22
N LEU A 512 -15.84 -12.45 0.16
CA LEU A 512 -17.12 -13.08 0.46
C LEU A 512 -17.43 -13.01 1.95
N LEU A 513 -18.67 -12.61 2.27
CA LEU A 513 -19.28 -12.70 3.58
C LEU A 513 -20.54 -13.58 3.45
N PRO A 514 -20.47 -14.86 3.89
CA PRO A 514 -21.55 -15.83 3.68
C PRO A 514 -22.82 -15.50 4.47
N ALA A 515 -23.97 -15.92 3.95
CA ALA A 515 -25.26 -15.82 4.62
C ALA A 515 -25.26 -16.53 5.98
N GLY A 516 -25.85 -15.90 7.00
CA GLY A 516 -25.95 -16.46 8.35
C GLY A 516 -24.62 -16.64 9.06
N SER A 517 -23.53 -16.01 8.57
CA SER A 517 -22.24 -16.05 9.22
C SER A 517 -22.20 -15.23 10.50
N LYS A 518 -21.26 -15.55 11.37
CA LYS A 518 -20.91 -14.78 12.58
C LYS A 518 -19.53 -14.20 12.41
N VAL A 519 -19.32 -13.00 12.94
CA VAL A 519 -18.04 -12.31 12.94
C VAL A 519 -17.50 -12.28 14.36
N SER A 520 -16.32 -12.88 14.57
CA SER A 520 -15.62 -12.81 15.84
C SER A 520 -14.51 -11.78 15.82
N PHE A 521 -14.41 -11.07 16.94
CA PHE A 521 -13.38 -10.06 17.21
C PHE A 521 -12.48 -10.57 18.31
N GLN A 522 -11.18 -10.68 18.06
CA GLN A 522 -10.14 -10.87 19.06
C GLN A 522 -9.44 -9.54 19.23
N ILE A 523 -9.49 -8.97 20.41
CA ILE A 523 -9.07 -7.60 20.67
C ILE A 523 -7.99 -7.58 21.74
N HIS A 524 -6.89 -6.89 21.44
CA HIS A 524 -5.85 -6.57 22.40
C HIS A 524 -5.93 -5.10 22.78
N TYR A 525 -6.11 -4.85 24.09
CA TYR A 525 -6.13 -3.50 24.64
C TYR A 525 -4.85 -3.20 25.40
N THR A 526 -4.39 -1.94 25.30
CA THR A 526 -3.28 -1.41 26.09
C THR A 526 -3.78 -0.22 26.89
N PRO A 527 -3.74 -0.26 28.23
CA PRO A 527 -4.11 0.86 29.09
C PRO A 527 -3.34 2.15 28.79
N SER A 528 -4.05 3.29 28.79
CA SER A 528 -3.50 4.60 28.42
C SER A 528 -3.37 5.59 29.60
N GLY A 529 -3.47 5.11 30.83
CA GLY A 529 -3.35 5.93 32.07
C GLY A 529 -4.69 6.36 32.67
N THR A 530 -5.80 6.18 31.97
CA THR A 530 -7.17 6.45 32.45
C THR A 530 -8.07 5.27 32.16
N GLU A 531 -9.08 5.06 33.02
CA GLU A 531 -10.12 4.07 32.76
C GLU A 531 -11.00 4.52 31.61
N LYS A 532 -11.32 3.60 30.67
CA LYS A 532 -12.13 3.86 29.50
C LYS A 532 -13.16 2.76 29.25
N LYS A 533 -14.18 3.09 28.47
CA LYS A 533 -15.15 2.11 27.95
C LYS A 533 -15.07 2.13 26.43
N GLU A 534 -14.68 1.00 25.85
CA GLU A 534 -14.51 0.88 24.41
C GLU A 534 -15.59 -0.01 23.82
N ARG A 535 -16.21 0.44 22.73
CA ARG A 535 -17.17 -0.32 21.94
C ARG A 535 -16.99 -0.04 20.46
N MET A 536 -16.13 -0.83 19.82
CA MET A 536 -15.83 -0.61 18.41
C MET A 536 -16.95 -1.01 17.48
N ARG A 537 -16.87 -0.45 16.28
CA ARG A 537 -17.75 -0.75 15.15
C ARG A 537 -16.92 -1.19 13.96
N MET A 538 -17.50 -2.03 13.12
CA MET A 538 -16.93 -2.41 11.83
C MET A 538 -17.94 -2.09 10.74
N GLY A 539 -17.57 -1.20 9.82
CA GLY A 539 -18.34 -0.85 8.63
C GLY A 539 -17.94 -1.74 7.45
N LEU A 540 -18.92 -2.15 6.65
CA LEU A 540 -18.75 -2.97 5.47
C LEU A 540 -19.47 -2.34 4.28
#